data_886200747a8e7eedca1359ab1128a188
#
_entry.id   886200747a8e7eedca1359ab1128a188
#
_cell.length_a   1.000
_cell.length_b   1.000
_cell.length_c   1.000
_cell.angle_alpha   90.00
_cell.angle_beta   90.00
_cell.angle_gamma   90.00
#
_symmetry.space_group_name_H-M   'P 1'
#
loop_
_entity.id
_entity.type
_entity.pdbx_description
1 polymer ?
#
loop_
_entity_poly.entity_id
_entity_poly.type
_entity_poly.pdbx_seq_one_letter_code
_entity_poly.pdbx_strand_id
1 'polypeptide(L)'
;VSAFPSRIAFLASSSPPAQQALAVLTERYGHASPEQADVICALGGDGFMLHTLHDLHNNGSREPDTPVYGMCLGTVGFLLNEYRIDGLRERIAQAEPTVLRPLEMTAITRSGEKVRARAYNEVALLRETRQTAHLRVTLNGKARLEELVCDGVIVATPAGSTAYNFSAHGPILPLDSRVIALTPIAAFRPRRWRGAILPDDTEVELGILDPSKRPVSATADSFEVREVVQLTVRASVEHAVTLLFDPEHNLDERILSEQFLT
;
A
#
# COMPACT_ATOMS: atom_id res chain seq x y z
N VAL A 1 -28.57 -9.54 4.48
CA VAL A 1 -28.87 -9.16 5.87
C VAL A 1 -27.53 -9.08 6.57
N SER A 2 -26.94 -7.88 6.70
CA SER A 2 -25.72 -7.71 7.46
C SER A 2 -26.06 -7.84 8.96
N ALA A 3 -25.71 -8.97 9.54
CA ALA A 3 -25.73 -9.09 11.00
C ALA A 3 -24.67 -8.13 11.56
N PHE A 4 -24.99 -7.41 12.64
CA PHE A 4 -24.01 -6.62 13.38
C PHE A 4 -22.84 -7.50 13.77
N PRO A 5 -21.57 -7.04 13.58
CA PRO A 5 -20.43 -7.83 13.97
C PRO A 5 -20.47 -8.10 15.47
N SER A 6 -20.49 -9.37 15.83
CA SER A 6 -20.57 -9.78 17.23
C SER A 6 -19.17 -9.83 17.89
N ARG A 7 -18.15 -10.16 17.10
CA ARG A 7 -16.78 -10.37 17.54
C ARG A 7 -15.84 -9.38 16.84
N ILE A 8 -15.31 -8.43 17.58
CA ILE A 8 -14.38 -7.42 17.08
C ILE A 8 -13.00 -7.70 17.71
N ALA A 9 -11.97 -7.81 16.88
CA ALA A 9 -10.59 -7.82 17.36
C ALA A 9 -10.01 -6.41 17.26
N PHE A 10 -9.52 -5.87 18.35
CA PHE A 10 -8.87 -4.56 18.36
C PHE A 10 -7.35 -4.74 18.30
N LEU A 11 -6.71 -4.11 17.33
CA LEU A 11 -5.26 -4.01 17.21
C LEU A 11 -4.87 -2.54 17.33
N ALA A 12 -3.85 -2.21 18.12
CA ALA A 12 -3.46 -0.83 18.38
C ALA A 12 -1.96 -0.62 18.21
N SER A 13 -1.59 0.52 17.62
CA SER A 13 -0.20 0.95 17.61
C SER A 13 0.33 1.17 19.03
N SER A 14 1.65 1.23 19.18
CA SER A 14 2.30 1.47 20.48
C SER A 14 2.14 2.90 21.00
N SER A 15 1.49 3.80 20.26
CA SER A 15 1.28 5.18 20.69
C SER A 15 0.34 5.27 21.89
N PRO A 16 0.58 6.17 22.87
CA PRO A 16 -0.28 6.29 24.04
C PRO A 16 -1.76 6.52 23.73
N PRO A 17 -2.14 7.36 22.72
CA PRO A 17 -3.55 7.51 22.35
C PRO A 17 -4.19 6.20 21.86
N ALA A 18 -3.45 5.40 21.07
CA ALA A 18 -3.96 4.14 20.54
C ALA A 18 -4.15 3.08 21.65
N GLN A 19 -3.23 3.03 22.61
CA GLN A 19 -3.33 2.12 23.75
C GLN A 19 -4.47 2.53 24.70
N GLN A 20 -4.71 3.80 24.90
CA GLN A 20 -5.86 4.29 25.64
C GLN A 20 -7.19 3.94 24.95
N ALA A 21 -7.26 4.15 23.63
CA ALA A 21 -8.43 3.79 22.82
C ALA A 21 -8.69 2.28 22.87
N LEU A 22 -7.64 1.45 22.79
CA LEU A 22 -7.74 0.00 22.92
C LEU A 22 -8.41 -0.41 24.25
N ALA A 23 -7.96 0.17 25.36
CA ALA A 23 -8.53 -0.13 26.69
C ALA A 23 -10.02 0.20 26.76
N VAL A 24 -10.40 1.42 26.32
CA VAL A 24 -11.79 1.89 26.35
C VAL A 24 -12.69 1.06 25.44
N LEU A 25 -12.24 0.74 24.24
CA LEU A 25 -13.03 -0.03 23.28
C LEU A 25 -13.17 -1.49 23.69
N THR A 26 -12.13 -2.08 24.26
CA THR A 26 -12.16 -3.45 24.77
C THR A 26 -13.11 -3.57 25.97
N GLU A 27 -13.11 -2.60 26.88
CA GLU A 27 -14.05 -2.56 28.00
C GLU A 27 -15.50 -2.48 27.52
N ARG A 28 -15.77 -1.66 26.51
CA ARG A 28 -17.12 -1.39 26.02
C ARG A 28 -17.70 -2.45 25.10
N TYR A 29 -16.91 -2.98 24.19
CA TYR A 29 -17.36 -3.87 23.12
C TYR A 29 -16.90 -5.31 23.26
N GLY A 30 -16.03 -5.60 24.21
CA GLY A 30 -15.33 -6.87 24.33
C GLY A 30 -14.14 -6.92 23.36
N HIS A 31 -13.38 -8.00 23.39
CA HIS A 31 -12.25 -8.25 22.50
C HIS A 31 -12.23 -9.71 22.08
N ALA A 32 -12.19 -9.98 20.80
CA ALA A 32 -11.97 -11.30 20.23
C ALA A 32 -10.51 -11.45 19.77
N SER A 33 -10.02 -12.68 19.70
CA SER A 33 -8.76 -12.90 19.01
C SER A 33 -8.90 -12.62 17.51
N PRO A 34 -7.84 -12.16 16.82
CA PRO A 34 -7.90 -11.90 15.39
C PRO A 34 -8.42 -13.07 14.56
N GLU A 35 -8.12 -14.31 14.94
CA GLU A 35 -8.53 -15.53 14.23
C GLU A 35 -10.03 -15.83 14.35
N GLN A 36 -10.68 -15.30 15.38
CA GLN A 36 -12.10 -15.54 15.65
C GLN A 36 -12.97 -14.32 15.37
N ALA A 37 -12.37 -13.22 14.96
CA ALA A 37 -13.08 -11.96 14.76
C ALA A 37 -13.88 -11.95 13.46
N ASP A 38 -15.07 -11.33 13.51
CA ASP A 38 -15.88 -11.01 12.34
C ASP A 38 -15.33 -9.77 11.61
N VAL A 39 -14.69 -8.87 12.38
CA VAL A 39 -14.04 -7.63 11.89
C VAL A 39 -12.80 -7.35 12.74
N ILE A 40 -11.73 -6.89 12.11
CA ILE A 40 -10.56 -6.31 12.79
C ILE A 40 -10.69 -4.80 12.83
N CYS A 41 -10.55 -4.23 14.01
CA CYS A 41 -10.49 -2.79 14.22
C CYS A 41 -9.04 -2.37 14.48
N ALA A 42 -8.41 -1.68 13.51
CA ALA A 42 -7.04 -1.19 13.64
C ALA A 42 -7.03 0.25 14.17
N LEU A 43 -6.31 0.49 15.28
CA LEU A 43 -6.24 1.76 16.00
C LEU A 43 -4.86 2.41 15.82
N GLY A 44 -4.77 3.47 15.02
CA GLY A 44 -3.46 4.10 14.75
C GLY A 44 -3.48 5.11 13.62
N GLY A 45 -2.40 5.20 12.87
CA GLY A 45 -2.26 5.94 11.62
C GLY A 45 -2.10 5.00 10.42
N ASP A 46 -1.99 5.55 9.19
CA ASP A 46 -1.86 4.74 7.96
C ASP A 46 -0.70 3.76 8.00
N GLY A 47 0.44 4.15 8.56
CA GLY A 47 1.58 3.22 8.70
C GLY A 47 1.26 2.00 9.56
N PHE A 48 0.47 2.17 10.65
CA PHE A 48 0.01 1.05 11.47
C PHE A 48 -1.03 0.20 10.73
N MET A 49 -1.91 0.83 9.96
CA MET A 49 -2.86 0.10 9.10
C MET A 49 -2.11 -0.79 8.11
N LEU A 50 -1.14 -0.25 7.37
CA LEU A 50 -0.32 -1.04 6.43
C LEU A 50 0.38 -2.20 7.14
N HIS A 51 0.98 -1.96 8.31
CA HIS A 51 1.59 -3.02 9.12
C HIS A 51 0.58 -4.11 9.50
N THR A 52 -0.59 -3.71 9.97
CA THR A 52 -1.69 -4.63 10.27
C THR A 52 -2.07 -5.48 9.07
N LEU A 53 -2.22 -4.89 7.88
CA LEU A 53 -2.55 -5.61 6.65
C LEU A 53 -1.45 -6.62 6.27
N HIS A 54 -0.18 -6.26 6.41
CA HIS A 54 0.94 -7.17 6.18
C HIS A 54 0.96 -8.34 7.17
N ASP A 55 0.75 -8.08 8.46
CA ASP A 55 0.74 -9.12 9.50
C ASP A 55 -0.42 -10.10 9.31
N LEU A 56 -1.60 -9.59 9.01
CA LEU A 56 -2.78 -10.41 8.76
C LEU A 56 -2.59 -11.34 7.56
N HIS A 57 -1.82 -10.91 6.59
CA HIS A 57 -1.54 -11.69 5.40
C HIS A 57 -0.45 -12.76 5.62
N ASN A 58 0.61 -12.40 6.38
CA ASN A 58 1.77 -13.26 6.58
C ASN A 58 1.50 -14.42 7.55
N ASN A 59 0.56 -14.25 8.49
CA ASN A 59 0.31 -15.23 9.53
C ASN A 59 -0.53 -16.44 9.10
N GLY A 60 -0.94 -16.55 7.81
CA GLY A 60 -1.47 -17.77 7.19
C GLY A 60 -2.66 -18.48 7.86
N SER A 61 -3.12 -17.99 9.00
CA SER A 61 -4.07 -18.65 9.90
C SER A 61 -5.51 -18.17 9.72
N ARG A 62 -5.79 -17.43 8.63
CA ARG A 62 -7.01 -16.65 8.56
C ARG A 62 -7.80 -16.93 7.30
N GLU A 63 -9.12 -16.94 7.43
CA GLU A 63 -10.00 -16.79 6.29
C GLU A 63 -9.64 -15.48 5.55
N PRO A 64 -9.38 -15.52 4.23
CA PRO A 64 -8.88 -14.37 3.48
C PRO A 64 -9.80 -13.14 3.51
N ASP A 65 -10.99 -13.26 4.09
CA ASP A 65 -12.08 -12.30 3.93
C ASP A 65 -12.45 -11.50 5.19
N THR A 66 -11.74 -11.62 6.33
CA THR A 66 -12.14 -10.80 7.49
C THR A 66 -11.78 -9.34 7.23
N PRO A 67 -12.80 -8.46 7.11
CA PRO A 67 -12.59 -7.07 6.79
C PRO A 67 -11.89 -6.31 7.92
N VAL A 68 -11.21 -5.22 7.55
CA VAL A 68 -10.50 -4.35 8.48
C VAL A 68 -11.19 -2.98 8.52
N TYR A 69 -11.53 -2.53 9.71
CA TYR A 69 -12.08 -1.21 9.99
C TYR A 69 -11.03 -0.40 10.77
N GLY A 70 -10.40 0.58 10.14
CA GLY A 70 -9.39 1.39 10.80
C GLY A 70 -9.97 2.64 11.45
N MET A 71 -9.44 3.03 12.62
CA MET A 71 -9.74 4.31 13.26
C MET A 71 -8.48 5.13 13.49
N CYS A 72 -8.50 6.39 13.04
CA CYS A 72 -7.38 7.31 13.11
C CYS A 72 -7.20 7.89 14.51
N LEU A 73 -6.01 7.70 15.08
CA LEU A 73 -5.61 8.26 16.38
C LEU A 73 -4.40 9.18 16.19
N GLY A 74 -4.59 10.22 15.41
CA GLY A 74 -3.54 11.19 15.06
C GLY A 74 -4.03 12.15 13.99
N THR A 75 -3.13 12.62 13.13
CA THR A 75 -3.48 13.35 11.91
C THR A 75 -4.27 12.46 10.96
N VAL A 76 -5.19 13.03 10.21
CA VAL A 76 -6.08 12.31 9.28
C VAL A 76 -5.26 11.39 8.36
N GLY A 77 -5.61 10.10 8.34
CA GLY A 77 -5.03 9.10 7.44
C GLY A 77 -5.97 8.78 6.28
N PHE A 78 -5.42 8.27 5.17
CA PHE A 78 -6.20 7.89 3.99
C PHE A 78 -6.94 6.56 4.18
N LEU A 79 -6.34 5.61 4.93
CA LEU A 79 -6.86 4.25 5.09
C LEU A 79 -7.71 4.06 6.36
N LEU A 80 -8.09 5.14 7.05
CA LEU A 80 -8.70 5.11 8.37
C LEU A 80 -9.97 5.96 8.42
N ASN A 81 -10.91 5.55 9.27
CA ASN A 81 -12.09 6.32 9.65
C ASN A 81 -11.77 7.24 10.82
N GLU A 82 -12.66 8.18 11.10
CA GLU A 82 -12.58 9.01 12.28
C GLU A 82 -12.74 8.18 13.56
N TYR A 83 -11.90 8.45 14.56
CA TYR A 83 -12.02 7.82 15.87
C TYR A 83 -13.27 8.30 16.59
N ARG A 84 -14.20 7.39 16.83
CA ARG A 84 -15.41 7.59 17.65
C ARG A 84 -15.69 6.33 18.43
N ILE A 85 -15.94 6.46 19.74
CA ILE A 85 -16.22 5.35 20.64
C ILE A 85 -17.67 4.86 20.45
N ASP A 86 -18.61 5.79 20.34
CA ASP A 86 -20.04 5.48 20.31
C ASP A 86 -20.49 4.94 18.96
N GLY A 87 -21.43 4.00 19.00
CA GLY A 87 -22.07 3.45 17.79
C GLY A 87 -21.15 2.63 16.90
N LEU A 88 -20.04 2.06 17.42
CA LEU A 88 -19.04 1.37 16.59
C LEU A 88 -19.63 0.18 15.81
N ARG A 89 -20.50 -0.63 16.45
CA ARG A 89 -21.10 -1.78 15.76
C ARG A 89 -22.02 -1.37 14.64
N GLU A 90 -22.79 -0.31 14.84
CA GLU A 90 -23.68 0.29 13.86
C GLU A 90 -22.90 0.86 12.68
N ARG A 91 -21.81 1.59 12.96
CA ARG A 91 -20.92 2.13 11.94
C ARG A 91 -20.29 1.03 11.09
N ILE A 92 -19.75 -0.01 11.73
CA ILE A 92 -19.16 -1.15 10.99
C ILE A 92 -20.23 -1.84 10.14
N ALA A 93 -21.45 -2.00 10.64
CA ALA A 93 -22.55 -2.62 9.89
C ALA A 93 -23.03 -1.79 8.69
N GLN A 94 -22.84 -0.47 8.74
CA GLN A 94 -23.19 0.47 7.66
C GLN A 94 -22.01 0.82 6.77
N ALA A 95 -20.79 0.40 7.13
CA ALA A 95 -19.58 0.73 6.42
C ALA A 95 -19.58 0.17 4.99
N GLU A 96 -19.03 0.94 4.08
CA GLU A 96 -18.85 0.59 2.68
C GLU A 96 -17.56 -0.20 2.49
N PRO A 97 -17.60 -1.39 1.88
CA PRO A 97 -16.41 -2.19 1.66
C PRO A 97 -15.62 -1.69 0.45
N THR A 98 -14.32 -1.55 0.63
CA THR A 98 -13.37 -1.23 -0.43
C THR A 98 -12.32 -2.34 -0.51
N VAL A 99 -12.12 -2.91 -1.70
CA VAL A 99 -11.19 -4.00 -1.92
C VAL A 99 -9.84 -3.46 -2.40
N LEU A 100 -8.80 -3.66 -1.59
CA LEU A 100 -7.43 -3.33 -1.97
C LEU A 100 -6.69 -4.58 -2.46
N ARG A 101 -6.02 -4.48 -3.61
CA ARG A 101 -5.12 -5.50 -4.16
C ARG A 101 -3.69 -5.02 -4.04
N PRO A 102 -2.81 -5.74 -3.31
CA PRO A 102 -1.42 -5.34 -3.21
C PRO A 102 -0.65 -5.58 -4.51
N LEU A 103 0.46 -4.89 -4.66
CA LEU A 103 1.50 -5.25 -5.62
C LEU A 103 2.32 -6.41 -5.06
N GLU A 104 2.71 -7.34 -5.93
CA GLU A 104 3.70 -8.37 -5.65
C GLU A 104 5.05 -7.91 -6.20
N MET A 105 6.02 -7.82 -5.32
CA MET A 105 7.42 -7.51 -5.65
C MET A 105 8.24 -8.79 -5.66
N THR A 106 9.06 -8.97 -6.69
CA THR A 106 10.15 -9.93 -6.71
C THR A 106 11.44 -9.18 -7.03
N ALA A 107 12.36 -9.12 -6.09
CA ALA A 107 13.68 -8.54 -6.24
C ALA A 107 14.75 -9.63 -6.33
N ILE A 108 15.68 -9.49 -7.28
CA ILE A 108 16.90 -10.29 -7.35
C ILE A 108 18.05 -9.40 -6.93
N THR A 109 18.78 -9.81 -5.92
CA THR A 109 19.94 -9.08 -5.42
C THR A 109 21.20 -9.44 -6.19
N ARG A 110 22.26 -8.67 -6.00
CA ARG A 110 23.58 -8.93 -6.59
C ARG A 110 24.18 -10.26 -6.17
N SER A 111 23.85 -10.78 -4.98
CA SER A 111 24.24 -12.11 -4.53
C SER A 111 23.47 -13.25 -5.23
N GLY A 112 22.44 -12.92 -6.01
CA GLY A 112 21.54 -13.90 -6.62
C GLY A 112 20.37 -14.30 -5.73
N GLU A 113 20.24 -13.71 -4.54
CA GLU A 113 19.12 -13.97 -3.66
C GLU A 113 17.82 -13.44 -4.28
N LYS A 114 16.75 -14.24 -4.21
CA LYS A 114 15.41 -13.88 -4.67
C LYS A 114 14.53 -13.55 -3.47
N VAL A 115 14.18 -12.29 -3.33
CA VAL A 115 13.34 -11.77 -2.25
C VAL A 115 11.95 -11.43 -2.79
N ARG A 116 10.90 -11.83 -2.07
CA ARG A 116 9.51 -11.52 -2.40
C ARG A 116 8.89 -10.72 -1.29
N ALA A 117 8.11 -9.71 -1.66
CA ALA A 117 7.33 -8.89 -0.72
C ALA A 117 6.06 -8.39 -1.41
N ARG A 118 5.18 -7.78 -0.62
CA ARG A 118 3.94 -7.14 -1.09
C ARG A 118 3.90 -5.70 -0.66
N ALA A 119 3.19 -4.87 -1.44
CA ALA A 119 2.95 -3.48 -1.10
C ALA A 119 1.48 -3.14 -1.35
N TYR A 120 0.83 -2.51 -0.39
CA TYR A 120 -0.52 -1.99 -0.52
C TYR A 120 -0.53 -0.59 -1.12
N ASN A 121 0.52 0.21 -0.86
CA ASN A 121 0.69 1.51 -1.49
C ASN A 121 1.56 1.41 -2.75
N GLU A 122 2.85 1.19 -2.60
CA GLU A 122 3.77 1.20 -3.74
C GLU A 122 4.99 0.31 -3.54
N VAL A 123 5.55 -0.09 -4.67
CA VAL A 123 6.93 -0.58 -4.78
C VAL A 123 7.77 0.54 -5.35
N ALA A 124 8.80 0.98 -4.61
CA ALA A 124 9.73 2.00 -5.06
C ALA A 124 11.14 1.43 -5.22
N LEU A 125 11.81 1.79 -6.32
CA LEU A 125 13.21 1.50 -6.56
C LEU A 125 13.98 2.82 -6.49
N LEU A 126 15.01 2.91 -5.65
CA LEU A 126 15.76 4.12 -5.36
C LEU A 126 17.27 3.87 -5.46
N ARG A 127 18.00 4.87 -5.95
CA ARG A 127 19.47 4.87 -5.91
C ARG A 127 19.97 4.87 -4.48
N GLU A 128 20.98 4.07 -4.18
CA GLU A 128 21.62 4.04 -2.85
C GLU A 128 22.76 5.06 -2.69
N THR A 129 23.25 5.63 -3.79
CA THR A 129 24.38 6.53 -3.79
C THR A 129 24.05 7.86 -4.48
N ARG A 130 25.06 8.74 -4.61
CA ARG A 130 24.91 10.00 -5.36
C ARG A 130 24.84 9.80 -6.88
N GLN A 131 25.18 8.60 -7.38
CA GLN A 131 25.07 8.27 -8.80
C GLN A 131 23.60 8.04 -9.16
N THR A 132 23.16 8.54 -10.30
CA THR A 132 21.81 8.26 -10.83
C THR A 132 21.61 6.77 -11.07
N ALA A 133 20.41 6.27 -10.86
CA ALA A 133 20.05 4.94 -11.33
C ALA A 133 19.95 4.93 -12.86
N HIS A 134 20.39 3.85 -13.49
CA HIS A 134 20.21 3.57 -14.90
C HIS A 134 19.40 2.29 -15.02
N LEU A 135 18.21 2.40 -15.57
CA LEU A 135 17.23 1.33 -15.55
C LEU A 135 16.76 1.01 -16.97
N ARG A 136 16.61 -0.28 -17.28
CA ARG A 136 15.80 -0.73 -18.39
C ARG A 136 14.38 -0.97 -17.89
N VAL A 137 13.39 -0.46 -18.60
CA VAL A 137 11.98 -0.69 -18.28
C VAL A 137 11.38 -1.64 -19.31
N THR A 138 10.89 -2.77 -18.83
CA THR A 138 10.23 -3.81 -19.64
C THR A 138 8.80 -3.97 -19.15
N LEU A 139 7.83 -4.00 -20.05
CA LEU A 139 6.41 -4.24 -19.75
C LEU A 139 5.94 -5.47 -20.51
N ASN A 140 5.44 -6.47 -19.78
CA ASN A 140 4.97 -7.75 -20.35
C ASN A 140 6.02 -8.36 -21.30
N GLY A 141 7.28 -8.45 -20.86
CA GLY A 141 8.40 -8.99 -21.62
C GLY A 141 8.92 -8.13 -22.78
N LYS A 142 8.34 -6.95 -23.02
CA LYS A 142 8.76 -6.05 -24.10
C LYS A 142 9.46 -4.82 -23.53
N ALA A 143 10.73 -4.59 -23.91
CA ALA A 143 11.45 -3.38 -23.52
C ALA A 143 10.74 -2.12 -24.08
N ARG A 144 10.44 -1.18 -23.20
CA ARG A 144 9.80 0.10 -23.52
C ARG A 144 10.76 1.27 -23.42
N LEU A 145 11.67 1.20 -22.45
CA LEU A 145 12.80 2.12 -22.33
C LEU A 145 14.06 1.29 -22.16
N GLU A 146 15.00 1.42 -23.10
CA GLU A 146 16.30 0.74 -23.01
C GLU A 146 17.16 1.35 -21.91
N GLU A 147 17.01 2.66 -21.68
CA GLU A 147 17.69 3.36 -20.60
C GLU A 147 16.83 4.50 -20.05
N LEU A 148 16.50 4.42 -18.77
CA LEU A 148 15.93 5.49 -17.95
C LEU A 148 16.99 5.91 -16.93
N VAL A 149 17.42 7.18 -17.00
CA VAL A 149 18.33 7.80 -16.02
C VAL A 149 17.53 8.64 -15.05
N CYS A 150 17.52 8.28 -13.78
CA CYS A 150 16.66 8.88 -12.75
C CYS A 150 17.25 8.70 -11.35
N ASP A 151 16.54 9.21 -10.32
CA ASP A 151 16.81 8.88 -8.92
C ASP A 151 16.12 7.60 -8.48
N GLY A 152 15.05 7.21 -9.16
CA GLY A 152 14.27 6.01 -8.88
C GLY A 152 13.01 5.91 -9.72
N VAL A 153 12.22 4.86 -9.45
CA VAL A 153 10.94 4.58 -10.08
C VAL A 153 9.97 4.03 -9.05
N ILE A 154 8.72 4.47 -9.11
CA ILE A 154 7.63 3.98 -8.26
C ILE A 154 6.64 3.23 -9.14
N VAL A 155 6.19 2.07 -8.68
CA VAL A 155 4.97 1.40 -9.15
C VAL A 155 3.94 1.49 -8.03
N ALA A 156 2.85 2.21 -8.24
CA ALA A 156 1.84 2.46 -7.22
C ALA A 156 0.50 1.84 -7.56
N THR A 157 -0.20 1.37 -6.53
CA THR A 157 -1.61 1.00 -6.59
C THR A 157 -2.49 2.26 -6.66
N PRO A 158 -3.80 2.12 -6.96
CA PRO A 158 -4.74 3.24 -6.78
C PRO A 158 -4.72 3.82 -5.36
N ALA A 159 -4.72 2.97 -4.32
CA ALA A 159 -4.65 3.42 -2.92
C ALA A 159 -3.35 4.16 -2.60
N GLY A 160 -2.21 3.69 -3.11
CA GLY A 160 -0.90 4.33 -2.93
C GLY A 160 -0.66 5.53 -3.85
N SER A 161 -1.57 5.80 -4.78
CA SER A 161 -1.39 6.91 -5.74
C SER A 161 -1.32 8.29 -5.07
N THR A 162 -1.91 8.44 -3.88
CA THR A 162 -1.87 9.64 -3.03
C THR A 162 -0.70 9.67 -2.04
N ALA A 163 0.09 8.58 -1.94
CA ALA A 163 1.24 8.46 -1.04
C ALA A 163 2.55 8.95 -1.72
N TYR A 164 3.59 8.16 -1.73
CA TYR A 164 4.88 8.56 -2.31
C TYR A 164 4.80 8.85 -3.80
N ASN A 165 3.92 8.13 -4.52
CA ASN A 165 3.64 8.41 -5.93
C ASN A 165 3.23 9.87 -6.16
N PHE A 166 2.36 10.43 -5.32
CA PHE A 166 1.93 11.83 -5.42
C PHE A 166 3.09 12.80 -5.17
N SER A 167 3.92 12.53 -4.15
CA SER A 167 5.12 13.32 -3.87
C SER A 167 6.13 13.31 -5.02
N ALA A 168 6.16 12.24 -5.82
CA ALA A 168 6.96 12.13 -7.04
C ALA A 168 6.27 12.71 -8.27
N HIS A 169 5.16 13.45 -8.11
CA HIS A 169 4.34 14.02 -9.18
C HIS A 169 3.70 12.97 -10.11
N GLY A 170 3.44 11.78 -9.58
CA GLY A 170 2.65 10.76 -10.25
C GLY A 170 1.16 11.10 -10.28
N PRO A 171 0.38 10.43 -11.14
CA PRO A 171 -1.05 10.63 -11.22
C PRO A 171 -1.76 10.09 -9.98
N ILE A 172 -2.83 10.75 -9.54
CA ILE A 172 -3.80 10.19 -8.62
C ILE A 172 -4.74 9.27 -9.44
N LEU A 173 -4.96 8.07 -8.93
CA LEU A 173 -5.77 7.05 -9.59
C LEU A 173 -7.09 6.84 -8.81
N PRO A 174 -8.25 6.75 -9.49
CA PRO A 174 -9.48 6.33 -8.85
C PRO A 174 -9.33 4.94 -8.20
N LEU A 175 -9.88 4.77 -7.01
CA LEU A 175 -9.61 3.57 -6.22
C LEU A 175 -10.15 2.28 -6.86
N ASP A 176 -11.29 2.36 -7.50
CA ASP A 176 -11.96 1.26 -8.20
C ASP A 176 -11.35 0.95 -9.58
N SER A 177 -10.38 1.78 -10.02
CA SER A 177 -9.76 1.61 -11.32
C SER A 177 -8.82 0.39 -11.36
N ARG A 178 -8.86 -0.31 -12.49
CA ARG A 178 -7.98 -1.47 -12.74
C ARG A 178 -6.69 -1.05 -13.42
N VAL A 179 -5.96 -0.15 -12.77
CA VAL A 179 -4.70 0.39 -13.28
C VAL A 179 -3.66 0.51 -12.16
N ILE A 180 -2.39 0.62 -12.56
CA ILE A 180 -1.26 0.96 -11.70
C ILE A 180 -0.53 2.16 -12.29
N ALA A 181 0.10 2.97 -11.45
CA ALA A 181 0.98 4.06 -11.90
C ALA A 181 2.42 3.58 -11.95
N LEU A 182 3.13 3.92 -13.02
CA LEU A 182 4.58 3.79 -13.15
C LEU A 182 5.17 5.20 -13.23
N THR A 183 5.80 5.67 -12.15
CA THR A 183 6.22 7.07 -11.99
C THR A 183 7.73 7.16 -11.77
N PRO A 184 8.49 7.90 -12.60
CA PRO A 184 9.91 8.13 -12.37
C PRO A 184 10.13 9.21 -11.29
N ILE A 185 11.19 9.05 -10.51
CA ILE A 185 11.64 10.05 -9.54
C ILE A 185 12.81 10.81 -10.18
N ALA A 186 12.66 12.13 -10.33
CA ALA A 186 13.67 13.01 -10.87
C ALA A 186 14.30 12.51 -12.20
N ALA A 187 13.48 12.15 -13.20
CA ALA A 187 13.95 11.64 -14.49
C ALA A 187 14.85 12.66 -15.20
N PHE A 188 16.10 12.24 -15.49
CA PHE A 188 17.07 13.03 -16.24
C PHE A 188 17.03 12.71 -17.74
N ARG A 189 16.87 11.43 -18.09
CA ARG A 189 16.68 10.94 -19.47
C ARG A 189 15.67 9.79 -19.48
N PRO A 190 14.66 9.78 -20.35
CA PRO A 190 14.21 10.90 -21.19
C PRO A 190 13.60 12.04 -20.33
N ARG A 191 14.00 13.29 -20.56
CA ARG A 191 13.58 14.45 -19.72
C ARG A 191 12.07 14.73 -19.70
N ARG A 192 11.34 14.31 -20.72
CA ARG A 192 9.90 14.57 -20.84
C ARG A 192 9.04 13.40 -20.46
N TRP A 193 9.64 12.26 -20.14
CA TRP A 193 8.87 11.11 -19.71
C TRP A 193 8.44 11.30 -18.24
N ARG A 194 7.14 11.29 -18.05
CA ARG A 194 6.52 11.50 -16.72
C ARG A 194 5.96 10.23 -16.11
N GLY A 195 6.21 9.08 -16.74
CA GLY A 195 5.64 7.82 -16.33
C GLY A 195 4.51 7.36 -17.25
N ALA A 196 3.78 6.38 -16.78
CA ALA A 196 2.65 5.79 -17.49
C ALA A 196 1.59 5.29 -16.51
N ILE A 197 0.34 5.31 -16.93
CA ILE A 197 -0.75 4.58 -16.30
C ILE A 197 -0.88 3.27 -17.08
N LEU A 198 -0.83 2.15 -16.39
CA LEU A 198 -0.80 0.81 -16.97
C LEU A 198 -2.00 0.00 -16.45
N PRO A 199 -2.56 -0.92 -17.25
CA PRO A 199 -3.49 -1.92 -16.72
C PRO A 199 -2.89 -2.68 -15.53
N ASP A 200 -3.73 -3.06 -14.56
CA ASP A 200 -3.29 -3.73 -13.33
C ASP A 200 -2.69 -5.15 -13.57
N ASP A 201 -3.00 -5.76 -14.71
CA ASP A 201 -2.42 -7.03 -15.16
C ASP A 201 -1.03 -6.89 -15.81
N THR A 202 -0.50 -5.68 -15.90
CA THR A 202 0.82 -5.43 -16.49
C THR A 202 1.93 -5.88 -15.54
N GLU A 203 2.81 -6.75 -16.02
CA GLU A 203 4.08 -7.03 -15.36
C GLU A 203 5.10 -5.95 -15.71
N VAL A 204 5.59 -5.25 -14.68
CA VAL A 204 6.65 -4.24 -14.80
C VAL A 204 7.96 -4.86 -14.34
N GLU A 205 8.94 -4.93 -15.25
CA GLU A 205 10.30 -5.35 -14.93
C GLU A 205 11.26 -4.18 -15.06
N LEU A 206 12.08 -3.96 -14.03
CA LEU A 206 13.14 -2.97 -13.98
C LEU A 206 14.49 -3.69 -13.89
N GLY A 207 15.24 -3.66 -14.98
CA GLY A 207 16.61 -4.17 -15.03
C GLY A 207 17.61 -3.06 -14.70
N ILE A 208 18.48 -3.29 -13.73
CA ILE A 208 19.47 -2.31 -13.29
C ILE A 208 20.70 -2.39 -14.18
N LEU A 209 20.99 -1.31 -14.90
CA LEU A 209 22.15 -1.18 -15.74
C LEU A 209 23.35 -0.75 -14.88
N ASP A 210 24.47 -1.49 -14.96
CA ASP A 210 25.69 -1.23 -14.23
C ASP A 210 25.53 -1.20 -12.67
N PRO A 211 24.96 -2.26 -12.07
CA PRO A 211 24.60 -2.28 -10.65
C PRO A 211 25.81 -2.13 -9.71
N SER A 212 27.01 -2.46 -10.17
CA SER A 212 28.24 -2.29 -9.38
C SER A 212 28.60 -0.84 -9.15
N LYS A 213 28.32 0.03 -10.12
CA LYS A 213 28.59 1.46 -10.05
C LYS A 213 27.37 2.25 -9.54
N ARG A 214 26.20 1.74 -9.76
CA ARG A 214 24.91 2.39 -9.52
C ARG A 214 23.97 1.50 -8.72
N PRO A 215 24.35 1.19 -7.45
CA PRO A 215 23.51 0.33 -6.63
C PRO A 215 22.17 0.99 -6.33
N VAL A 216 21.13 0.16 -6.28
CA VAL A 216 19.77 0.58 -5.98
C VAL A 216 19.15 -0.33 -4.93
N SER A 217 18.27 0.23 -4.11
CA SER A 217 17.38 -0.53 -3.23
C SER A 217 15.96 -0.53 -3.78
N ALA A 218 15.20 -1.56 -3.43
CA ALA A 218 13.77 -1.65 -3.68
C ALA A 218 13.01 -1.72 -2.35
N THR A 219 11.91 -0.99 -2.26
CA THR A 219 11.02 -1.05 -1.09
C THR A 219 9.62 -1.52 -1.52
N ALA A 220 9.00 -2.34 -0.70
CA ALA A 220 7.59 -2.67 -0.77
C ALA A 220 6.92 -2.12 0.50
N ASP A 221 6.22 -1.00 0.41
CA ASP A 221 5.82 -0.16 1.53
C ASP A 221 7.04 0.13 2.45
N SER A 222 7.09 -0.45 3.65
CA SER A 222 8.20 -0.27 4.60
C SER A 222 9.32 -1.32 4.52
N PHE A 223 9.15 -2.39 3.71
CA PHE A 223 10.15 -3.46 3.61
C PHE A 223 11.19 -3.15 2.53
N GLU A 224 12.47 -3.07 2.90
CA GLU A 224 13.58 -2.71 2.01
C GLU A 224 14.45 -3.91 1.64
N VAL A 225 14.85 -3.98 0.37
CA VAL A 225 15.85 -4.91 -0.18
C VAL A 225 16.94 -4.09 -0.87
N ARG A 226 18.19 -4.33 -0.53
CA ARG A 226 19.36 -3.60 -1.08
C ARG A 226 20.07 -4.37 -2.17
N GLU A 227 20.95 -3.65 -2.91
CA GLU A 227 21.78 -4.21 -3.97
C GLU A 227 20.97 -4.98 -5.03
N VAL A 228 19.80 -4.45 -5.40
CA VAL A 228 18.92 -5.06 -6.39
C VAL A 228 19.53 -4.95 -7.79
N VAL A 229 19.49 -6.06 -8.55
CA VAL A 229 19.92 -6.10 -9.96
C VAL A 229 18.75 -6.28 -10.92
N GLN A 230 17.64 -6.80 -10.45
CA GLN A 230 16.38 -6.93 -11.19
C GLN A 230 15.21 -6.84 -10.23
N LEU A 231 14.18 -6.11 -10.64
CA LEU A 231 12.93 -5.95 -9.89
C LEU A 231 11.77 -6.26 -10.81
N THR A 232 10.87 -7.14 -10.39
CA THR A 232 9.60 -7.43 -11.08
C THR A 232 8.45 -7.06 -10.17
N VAL A 233 7.46 -6.33 -10.69
CA VAL A 233 6.28 -5.86 -9.96
C VAL A 233 5.04 -6.13 -10.78
N ARG A 234 3.98 -6.65 -10.16
CA ARG A 234 2.65 -6.83 -10.74
C ARG A 234 1.58 -6.71 -9.67
N ALA A 235 0.36 -6.37 -10.01
CA ALA A 235 -0.74 -6.46 -9.05
C ALA A 235 -1.06 -7.93 -8.73
N SER A 236 -1.42 -8.19 -7.47
CA SER A 236 -1.80 -9.53 -7.04
C SER A 236 -3.16 -9.92 -7.60
N VAL A 237 -3.26 -11.14 -8.12
CA VAL A 237 -4.54 -11.74 -8.58
C VAL A 237 -5.19 -12.55 -7.46
N GLU A 238 -4.36 -13.10 -6.56
CA GLU A 238 -4.78 -14.07 -5.54
C GLU A 238 -5.09 -13.39 -4.19
N HIS A 239 -4.52 -12.22 -3.96
CA HIS A 239 -4.57 -11.57 -2.67
C HIS A 239 -5.32 -10.25 -2.74
N ALA A 240 -6.28 -10.10 -1.85
CA ALA A 240 -7.03 -8.88 -1.65
C ALA A 240 -7.33 -8.72 -0.16
N VAL A 241 -7.52 -7.50 0.29
CA VAL A 241 -8.04 -7.18 1.62
C VAL A 241 -9.23 -6.26 1.49
N THR A 242 -10.23 -6.44 2.35
CA THR A 242 -11.39 -5.57 2.40
C THR A 242 -11.21 -4.57 3.55
N LEU A 243 -11.16 -3.29 3.22
CA LEU A 243 -11.28 -2.20 4.18
C LEU A 243 -12.72 -1.74 4.27
N LEU A 244 -13.14 -1.33 5.47
CA LEU A 244 -14.46 -0.80 5.73
C LEU A 244 -14.36 0.69 6.02
N PHE A 245 -15.10 1.50 5.28
CA PHE A 245 -15.16 2.95 5.46
C PHE A 245 -16.57 3.41 5.83
N ASP A 246 -16.63 4.38 6.73
CA ASP A 246 -17.89 5.06 7.01
C ASP A 246 -18.42 5.72 5.74
N PRO A 247 -19.74 5.70 5.47
CA PRO A 247 -20.32 6.27 4.24
C PRO A 247 -19.96 7.75 4.01
N GLU A 248 -19.77 8.50 5.10
CA GLU A 248 -19.40 9.93 5.06
C GLU A 248 -17.89 10.15 4.80
N HIS A 249 -17.07 9.08 4.87
CA HIS A 249 -15.61 9.13 4.83
C HIS A 249 -15.05 8.08 3.89
N ASN A 250 -15.75 7.83 2.77
CA ASN A 250 -15.27 6.85 1.81
C ASN A 250 -13.94 7.31 1.16
N LEU A 251 -13.11 6.34 0.80
CA LEU A 251 -11.77 6.60 0.29
C LEU A 251 -11.81 7.32 -1.07
N ASP A 252 -12.85 7.11 -1.87
CA ASP A 252 -13.00 7.76 -3.19
C ASP A 252 -13.17 9.28 -3.06
N GLU A 253 -14.00 9.74 -2.11
CA GLU A 253 -14.16 11.18 -1.83
C GLU A 253 -12.86 11.81 -1.33
N ARG A 254 -12.07 11.08 -0.53
CA ARG A 254 -10.77 11.57 -0.07
C ARG A 254 -9.76 11.70 -1.20
N ILE A 255 -9.67 10.69 -2.04
CA ILE A 255 -8.82 10.70 -3.24
C ILE A 255 -9.26 11.84 -4.19
N LEU A 256 -10.57 12.03 -4.34
CA LEU A 256 -11.09 13.15 -5.14
C LEU A 256 -10.70 14.49 -4.54
N SER A 257 -10.89 14.66 -3.23
CA SER A 257 -10.56 15.91 -2.53
C SER A 257 -9.08 16.29 -2.68
N GLU A 258 -8.15 15.33 -2.56
CA GLU A 258 -6.72 15.58 -2.73
C GLU A 258 -6.34 16.14 -4.12
N GLN A 259 -7.12 15.84 -5.16
CA GLN A 259 -6.87 16.36 -6.51
C GLN A 259 -7.18 17.87 -6.62
N PHE A 260 -7.94 18.43 -5.69
CA PHE A 260 -8.36 19.83 -5.70
C PHE A 260 -7.77 20.65 -4.54
N LEU A 261 -6.94 20.03 -3.67
CA LEU A 261 -6.16 20.75 -2.68
C LEU A 261 -5.00 21.48 -3.39
N THR A 262 -4.99 22.80 -3.30
CA THR A 262 -3.95 23.71 -3.87
C THR A 262 -2.92 24.08 -2.83
#